data_da3fcc4c5777aa0ee07266508e1f44c4
#
_entry.id   da3fcc4c5777aa0ee07266508e1f44c4
#
_cell.length_a   1.000
_cell.length_b   1.000
_cell.length_c   1.000
_cell.angle_alpha   90.00
_cell.angle_beta   90.00
_cell.angle_gamma   90.00
#
_symmetry.space_group_name_H-M   'P 1'
#
loop_
_entity.id
_entity.type
_entity.pdbx_description
1 polymer ?
#
loop_
_entity_poly.entity_id
_entity_poly.type
_entity_poly.pdbx_seq_one_letter_code
_entity_poly.pdbx_strand_id
1 'polypeptide(L)'
;MRQVGNYRTRVANHMGCKAACIQMGALGTRSENVDRAVALIDETDADLIVLPELFTYCRDFKAGESIPGPITEIFTRLAREKGSYIVMGSILEVDEHERMFNTSVLVDRRGTICARYRKIHLFSYHSKEKRSLVAGTEVVVAPTELGVIGLSVCYDLRFPELYRALVQKGAEIIVCPAAWPSTRLEHWIALNTARAIENQCYFIGCNQVGTPVATTTFAGGSMITDPWGETVVAAGNAEAIITAALDVAVVNKVRKEYAFLSDMVLL
;
A
#
# COMPACT_ATOMS: atom_id res chain seq x y z
N MET A 1 3.58 10.52 36.15
CA MET A 1 4.31 9.64 35.22
C MET A 1 3.86 8.22 35.48
N ARG A 2 2.91 7.71 34.71
CA ARG A 2 2.52 6.28 34.74
C ARG A 2 3.43 5.56 33.75
N GLN A 3 4.07 4.48 34.22
CA GLN A 3 4.94 3.62 33.42
C GLN A 3 4.15 3.12 32.19
N VAL A 4 4.66 3.44 31.01
CA VAL A 4 4.25 2.79 29.76
C VAL A 4 4.72 1.35 29.87
N GLY A 5 3.77 0.45 30.12
CA GLY A 5 4.03 -0.97 30.30
C GLY A 5 4.74 -1.54 29.07
N ASN A 6 5.80 -2.28 29.30
CA ASN A 6 6.56 -3.02 28.30
C ASN A 6 5.66 -4.03 27.57
N TYR A 7 5.10 -3.64 26.42
CA TYR A 7 4.31 -4.51 25.52
C TYR A 7 5.16 -5.58 24.81
N ARG A 8 6.47 -5.63 25.08
CA ARG A 8 7.43 -6.52 24.39
C ARG A 8 7.47 -7.96 24.86
N THR A 9 6.63 -8.40 25.78
CA THR A 9 6.73 -9.79 26.29
C THR A 9 5.39 -10.51 26.25
N ARG A 10 5.33 -11.52 25.39
CA ARG A 10 4.38 -12.62 25.25
C ARG A 10 3.33 -12.47 24.14
N VAL A 11 3.77 -12.61 22.90
CA VAL A 11 2.94 -13.22 21.86
C VAL A 11 3.54 -14.59 21.55
N ALA A 12 3.08 -15.60 22.28
CA ALA A 12 3.35 -17.00 21.98
C ALA A 12 2.21 -17.51 21.07
N ASN A 13 2.57 -17.98 19.87
CA ASN A 13 1.78 -18.87 19.01
C ASN A 13 0.47 -18.36 18.38
N HIS A 14 0.44 -17.13 17.81
CA HIS A 14 -0.29 -16.96 16.56
C HIS A 14 0.74 -16.74 15.47
N MET A 15 0.67 -17.53 14.38
CA MET A 15 1.53 -17.32 13.22
C MET A 15 1.11 -15.99 12.58
N GLY A 16 1.78 -14.89 12.99
CA GLY A 16 1.62 -13.60 12.35
C GLY A 16 2.03 -13.71 10.89
N CYS A 17 1.40 -12.95 10.00
CA CYS A 17 1.84 -12.89 8.61
C CYS A 17 3.08 -11.99 8.50
N LYS A 18 4.01 -12.34 7.61
CA LYS A 18 5.16 -11.52 7.27
C LYS A 18 4.78 -10.61 6.10
N ALA A 19 4.81 -9.31 6.31
CA ALA A 19 4.62 -8.33 5.25
C ALA A 19 5.94 -7.74 4.78
N ALA A 20 6.03 -7.41 3.49
CA ALA A 20 7.16 -6.75 2.87
C ALA A 20 6.73 -5.53 2.07
N CYS A 21 7.50 -4.43 2.16
CA CYS A 21 7.46 -3.35 1.19
C CYS A 21 8.68 -3.44 0.29
N ILE A 22 8.47 -3.40 -1.01
CA ILE A 22 9.54 -3.28 -2.01
C ILE A 22 9.64 -1.82 -2.41
N GLN A 23 10.56 -1.09 -1.78
CA GLN A 23 10.88 0.30 -2.14
C GLN A 23 11.77 0.30 -3.36
N MET A 24 11.21 0.70 -4.51
CA MET A 24 11.95 0.79 -5.77
C MET A 24 11.59 2.06 -6.54
N GLY A 25 12.41 2.43 -7.51
CA GLY A 25 12.14 3.55 -8.42
C GLY A 25 11.77 3.06 -9.81
N ALA A 26 10.81 3.72 -10.47
CA ALA A 26 10.46 3.49 -11.88
C ALA A 26 11.44 4.24 -12.81
N LEU A 27 12.74 3.86 -12.78
CA LEU A 27 13.84 4.60 -13.42
C LEU A 27 14.07 4.21 -14.88
N GLY A 28 13.71 2.98 -15.26
CA GLY A 28 13.90 2.42 -16.61
C GLY A 28 12.68 2.56 -17.52
N THR A 29 12.69 1.79 -18.59
CA THR A 29 11.52 1.51 -19.43
C THR A 29 10.47 0.71 -18.63
N ARG A 30 9.26 0.60 -19.19
CA ARG A 30 8.18 -0.19 -18.56
C ARG A 30 8.60 -1.65 -18.34
N SER A 31 9.24 -2.27 -19.32
CA SER A 31 9.72 -3.66 -19.21
C SER A 31 10.80 -3.79 -18.15
N GLU A 32 11.83 -2.94 -18.19
CA GLU A 32 12.92 -2.97 -17.21
C GLU A 32 12.41 -2.78 -15.77
N ASN A 33 11.43 -1.90 -15.56
CA ASN A 33 10.82 -1.69 -14.24
C ASN A 33 10.01 -2.92 -13.78
N VAL A 34 9.27 -3.58 -14.69
CA VAL A 34 8.56 -4.84 -14.39
C VAL A 34 9.55 -5.95 -14.06
N ASP A 35 10.60 -6.13 -14.87
CA ASP A 35 11.64 -7.14 -14.64
C ASP A 35 12.35 -6.90 -13.30
N ARG A 36 12.62 -5.64 -12.96
CA ARG A 36 13.20 -5.27 -11.66
C ARG A 36 12.25 -5.59 -10.50
N ALA A 37 10.95 -5.29 -10.64
CA ALA A 37 9.96 -5.63 -9.62
C ALA A 37 9.85 -7.14 -9.40
N VAL A 38 9.85 -7.93 -10.48
CA VAL A 38 9.87 -9.40 -10.42
C VAL A 38 11.10 -9.90 -9.68
N ALA A 39 12.30 -9.42 -10.04
CA ALA A 39 13.55 -9.82 -9.37
C ALA A 39 13.52 -9.51 -7.86
N LEU A 40 13.05 -8.32 -7.46
CA LEU A 40 12.93 -7.95 -6.04
C LEU A 40 11.90 -8.80 -5.30
N ILE A 41 10.79 -9.18 -5.95
CA ILE A 41 9.82 -10.11 -5.38
C ILE A 41 10.43 -11.50 -5.21
N ASP A 42 11.21 -11.97 -6.18
CA ASP A 42 11.88 -13.27 -6.09
C ASP A 42 12.87 -13.35 -4.91
N GLU A 43 13.54 -12.25 -4.59
CA GLU A 43 14.40 -12.13 -3.41
C GLU A 43 13.61 -12.02 -2.08
N THR A 44 12.29 -11.78 -2.15
CA THR A 44 11.45 -11.52 -0.97
C THR A 44 10.79 -12.81 -0.47
N ASP A 45 10.96 -13.10 0.83
CA ASP A 45 10.20 -14.13 1.55
C ASP A 45 9.19 -13.43 2.48
N ALA A 46 7.91 -13.37 2.05
CA ALA A 46 6.84 -12.74 2.82
C ALA A 46 5.47 -13.26 2.36
N ASP A 47 4.46 -13.19 3.26
CA ASP A 47 3.08 -13.58 2.99
C ASP A 47 2.32 -12.52 2.21
N LEU A 48 2.64 -11.23 2.45
CA LEU A 48 2.08 -10.06 1.78
C LEU A 48 3.20 -9.18 1.27
N ILE A 49 3.26 -8.97 -0.04
CA ILE A 49 4.27 -8.15 -0.71
C ILE A 49 3.60 -6.93 -1.32
N VAL A 50 4.14 -5.74 -1.06
CA VAL A 50 3.59 -4.47 -1.54
C VAL A 50 4.61 -3.74 -2.40
N LEU A 51 4.23 -3.41 -3.63
CA LEU A 51 4.97 -2.56 -4.56
C LEU A 51 4.52 -1.09 -4.45
N PRO A 52 5.32 -0.11 -4.92
CA PRO A 52 4.93 1.31 -4.90
C PRO A 52 3.96 1.70 -6.03
N GLU A 53 3.38 2.90 -5.94
CA GLU A 53 2.50 3.49 -6.96
C GLU A 53 3.22 3.63 -8.30
N LEU A 54 2.53 3.27 -9.41
CA LEU A 54 3.02 3.42 -10.80
C LEU A 54 4.45 2.90 -11.00
N PHE A 55 4.79 1.79 -10.35
CA PHE A 55 6.14 1.21 -10.39
C PHE A 55 6.58 0.81 -11.78
N THR A 56 5.65 0.59 -12.70
CA THR A 56 5.93 0.20 -14.08
C THR A 56 6.46 1.37 -14.91
N TYR A 57 5.82 2.54 -14.76
CA TYR A 57 6.19 3.75 -15.48
C TYR A 57 5.35 4.94 -15.01
N CYS A 58 5.99 5.97 -14.45
CA CYS A 58 5.28 7.13 -13.89
C CYS A 58 5.34 8.40 -14.77
N ARG A 59 5.89 8.33 -15.99
CA ARG A 59 6.16 9.50 -16.85
C ARG A 59 5.08 9.78 -17.89
N ASP A 60 4.29 8.76 -18.25
CA ASP A 60 3.31 8.89 -19.33
C ASP A 60 1.96 8.27 -18.91
N PHE A 61 0.94 9.11 -18.82
CA PHE A 61 -0.44 8.69 -18.55
C PHE A 61 -1.18 8.19 -19.81
N LYS A 62 -0.45 7.72 -20.84
CA LYS A 62 -1.05 7.21 -22.08
C LYS A 62 -0.89 5.70 -22.26
N ALA A 63 0.00 5.07 -21.48
CA ALA A 63 0.34 3.66 -21.62
C ALA A 63 -0.38 2.80 -20.57
N GLY A 64 -1.71 2.77 -20.59
CA GLY A 64 -2.52 1.90 -19.76
C GLY A 64 -2.74 0.51 -20.39
N GLU A 65 -3.20 -0.43 -19.59
CA GLU A 65 -3.66 -1.75 -20.05
C GLU A 65 -4.99 -2.14 -19.37
N SER A 66 -5.69 -3.09 -19.96
CA SER A 66 -6.85 -3.69 -19.29
C SER A 66 -6.44 -4.47 -18.03
N ILE A 67 -7.37 -4.66 -17.11
CA ILE A 67 -7.19 -5.58 -15.98
C ILE A 67 -8.29 -6.65 -16.05
N PRO A 68 -7.95 -7.94 -16.28
CA PRO A 68 -6.59 -8.47 -16.47
C PRO A 68 -5.92 -8.01 -17.78
N GLY A 69 -4.58 -8.01 -17.79
CA GLY A 69 -3.74 -7.64 -18.90
C GLY A 69 -2.31 -8.13 -18.72
N PRO A 70 -1.39 -7.84 -19.63
CA PRO A 70 -0.05 -8.43 -19.67
C PRO A 70 0.73 -8.30 -18.36
N ILE A 71 0.68 -7.14 -17.69
CA ILE A 71 1.39 -6.95 -16.42
C ILE A 71 0.70 -7.73 -15.30
N THR A 72 -0.64 -7.63 -15.19
CA THR A 72 -1.36 -8.39 -14.17
C THR A 72 -1.18 -9.89 -14.32
N GLU A 73 -1.04 -10.43 -15.54
CA GLU A 73 -0.75 -11.84 -15.79
C GLU A 73 0.62 -12.28 -15.26
N ILE A 74 1.65 -11.42 -15.37
CA ILE A 74 2.97 -11.69 -14.79
C ILE A 74 2.83 -11.83 -13.26
N PHE A 75 2.18 -10.89 -12.61
CA PHE A 75 2.06 -10.88 -11.15
C PHE A 75 1.10 -11.92 -10.58
N THR A 76 0.06 -12.32 -11.33
CA THR A 76 -0.80 -13.46 -10.94
C THR A 76 -0.05 -14.78 -10.97
N ARG A 77 0.81 -14.99 -11.97
CA ARG A 77 1.71 -16.14 -12.01
C ARG A 77 2.71 -16.10 -10.86
N LEU A 78 3.38 -14.96 -10.65
CA LEU A 78 4.38 -14.79 -9.60
C LEU A 78 3.79 -14.99 -8.20
N ALA A 79 2.60 -14.45 -7.91
CA ALA A 79 1.90 -14.66 -6.65
C ALA A 79 1.64 -16.15 -6.36
N ARG A 80 1.25 -16.91 -7.37
CA ARG A 80 1.05 -18.36 -7.28
C ARG A 80 2.36 -19.12 -7.07
N GLU A 81 3.41 -18.77 -7.81
CA GLU A 81 4.74 -19.39 -7.68
C GLU A 81 5.35 -19.14 -6.29
N LYS A 82 5.21 -17.92 -5.77
CA LYS A 82 5.68 -17.53 -4.43
C LYS A 82 4.77 -18.01 -3.29
N GLY A 83 3.51 -18.34 -3.58
CA GLY A 83 2.52 -18.61 -2.54
C GLY A 83 2.23 -17.40 -1.65
N SER A 84 2.33 -16.19 -2.20
CA SER A 84 2.22 -14.92 -1.48
C SER A 84 1.09 -14.06 -2.03
N TYR A 85 0.48 -13.22 -1.18
CA TYR A 85 -0.33 -12.10 -1.66
C TYR A 85 0.57 -11.00 -2.22
N ILE A 86 0.19 -10.44 -3.36
CA ILE A 86 0.90 -9.30 -3.97
C ILE A 86 -0.05 -8.14 -4.17
N VAL A 87 0.21 -7.03 -3.48
CA VAL A 87 -0.34 -5.73 -3.86
C VAL A 87 0.57 -5.15 -4.93
N MET A 88 0.09 -5.13 -6.16
CA MET A 88 0.85 -4.67 -7.34
C MET A 88 1.11 -3.15 -7.34
N GLY A 89 1.26 -2.54 -6.15
CA GLY A 89 1.38 -1.09 -6.09
C GLY A 89 0.21 -0.42 -6.79
N SER A 90 0.49 0.28 -7.89
CA SER A 90 -0.55 0.64 -8.86
C SER A 90 -0.01 0.67 -10.29
N ILE A 91 -0.92 0.50 -11.25
CA ILE A 91 -0.66 0.60 -12.68
C ILE A 91 -1.71 1.50 -13.34
N LEU A 92 -1.44 1.92 -14.58
CA LEU A 92 -2.44 2.58 -15.40
C LEU A 92 -3.36 1.54 -16.01
N GLU A 93 -4.63 1.59 -15.64
CA GLU A 93 -5.71 0.77 -16.18
C GLU A 93 -6.43 1.52 -17.30
N VAL A 94 -6.78 0.82 -18.37
CA VAL A 94 -7.75 1.27 -19.38
C VAL A 94 -8.97 0.39 -19.30
N ASP A 95 -10.15 0.96 -19.15
CA ASP A 95 -11.40 0.21 -19.14
C ASP A 95 -11.99 0.05 -20.55
N GLU A 96 -13.12 -0.65 -20.65
CA GLU A 96 -13.86 -0.91 -21.90
C GLU A 96 -14.39 0.35 -22.62
N HIS A 97 -14.40 1.50 -21.92
CA HIS A 97 -14.77 2.81 -22.46
C HIS A 97 -13.57 3.71 -22.74
N GLU A 98 -12.37 3.14 -22.82
CA GLU A 98 -11.09 3.85 -23.03
C GLU A 98 -10.77 4.88 -21.91
N ARG A 99 -11.43 4.78 -20.74
CA ARG A 99 -11.15 5.63 -19.60
C ARG A 99 -9.93 5.10 -18.86
N MET A 100 -9.06 6.00 -18.44
CA MET A 100 -7.82 5.65 -17.73
C MET A 100 -7.94 5.89 -16.24
N PHE A 101 -7.41 4.96 -15.45
CA PHE A 101 -7.40 5.01 -13.98
C PHE A 101 -6.01 4.68 -13.44
N ASN A 102 -5.71 5.19 -12.25
CA ASN A 102 -4.59 4.75 -11.43
C ASN A 102 -5.12 3.64 -10.51
N THR A 103 -4.74 2.39 -10.75
CA THR A 103 -5.40 1.23 -10.16
C THR A 103 -4.42 0.35 -9.41
N SER A 104 -4.72 0.11 -8.13
CA SER A 104 -4.06 -0.90 -7.30
C SER A 104 -4.78 -2.23 -7.41
N VAL A 105 -4.01 -3.32 -7.52
CA VAL A 105 -4.52 -4.69 -7.66
C VAL A 105 -3.95 -5.55 -6.55
N LEU A 106 -4.82 -6.30 -5.86
CA LEU A 106 -4.42 -7.34 -4.93
C LEU A 106 -4.61 -8.71 -5.58
N VAL A 107 -3.54 -9.48 -5.62
CA VAL A 107 -3.52 -10.87 -6.13
C VAL A 107 -3.34 -11.81 -4.94
N ASP A 108 -4.13 -12.88 -4.88
CA ASP A 108 -4.03 -13.92 -3.84
C ASP A 108 -2.92 -14.95 -4.14
N ARG A 109 -2.63 -15.82 -3.17
CA ARG A 109 -1.62 -16.90 -3.26
C ARG A 109 -1.89 -17.93 -4.37
N ARG A 110 -3.09 -17.95 -4.95
CA ARG A 110 -3.48 -18.84 -6.07
C ARG A 110 -3.33 -18.15 -7.41
N GLY A 111 -2.91 -16.88 -7.41
CA GLY A 111 -2.80 -16.06 -8.59
C GLY A 111 -4.14 -15.50 -9.07
N THR A 112 -5.12 -15.34 -8.17
CA THR A 112 -6.42 -14.74 -8.49
C THR A 112 -6.41 -13.27 -8.11
N ILE A 113 -6.90 -12.40 -8.98
CA ILE A 113 -7.16 -11.00 -8.64
C ILE A 113 -8.35 -10.97 -7.68
N CYS A 114 -8.11 -10.71 -6.40
CA CYS A 114 -9.15 -10.70 -5.36
C CYS A 114 -9.65 -9.29 -5.01
N ALA A 115 -8.92 -8.24 -5.37
CA ALA A 115 -9.40 -6.87 -5.25
C ALA A 115 -8.75 -5.96 -6.30
N ARG A 116 -9.52 -4.93 -6.71
CA ARG A 116 -9.08 -3.86 -7.61
C ARG A 116 -9.61 -2.54 -7.06
N TYR A 117 -8.69 -1.62 -6.79
CA TYR A 117 -9.00 -0.29 -6.27
C TYR A 117 -8.55 0.78 -7.25
N ARG A 118 -9.46 1.56 -7.79
CA ARG A 118 -9.19 2.75 -8.59
C ARG A 118 -9.03 3.95 -7.65
N LYS A 119 -7.89 4.63 -7.71
CA LYS A 119 -7.55 5.78 -6.86
C LYS A 119 -8.68 6.82 -6.87
N ILE A 120 -9.20 7.16 -5.69
CA ILE A 120 -10.30 8.10 -5.53
C ILE A 120 -9.80 9.53 -5.62
N HIS A 121 -8.71 9.86 -4.91
CA HIS A 121 -8.19 11.21 -4.85
C HIS A 121 -7.01 11.38 -5.82
N LEU A 122 -7.29 11.92 -7.00
CA LEU A 122 -6.26 12.19 -8.00
C LEU A 122 -5.47 13.43 -7.64
N PHE A 123 -4.12 13.35 -7.79
CA PHE A 123 -3.23 14.44 -7.47
C PHE A 123 -3.40 15.61 -8.45
N SER A 124 -3.69 16.81 -7.94
CA SER A 124 -4.05 17.98 -8.74
C SER A 124 -2.96 19.05 -8.80
N TYR A 125 -2.08 19.14 -7.78
CA TYR A 125 -1.12 20.23 -7.66
C TYR A 125 0.06 20.06 -8.63
N HIS A 126 0.14 20.94 -9.64
CA HIS A 126 1.16 20.88 -10.70
C HIS A 126 1.31 19.50 -11.38
N SER A 127 0.22 18.71 -11.41
CA SER A 127 0.19 17.36 -11.96
C SER A 127 -0.76 17.26 -13.14
N LYS A 128 -0.43 16.36 -14.07
CA LYS A 128 -1.32 15.98 -15.16
C LYS A 128 -2.34 14.90 -14.73
N GLU A 129 -2.14 14.24 -13.60
CA GLU A 129 -2.93 13.07 -13.17
C GLU A 129 -4.44 13.36 -13.21
N LYS A 130 -4.90 14.41 -12.52
CA LYS A 130 -6.32 14.80 -12.49
C LYS A 130 -6.91 15.19 -13.85
N ARG A 131 -6.08 15.56 -14.82
CA ARG A 131 -6.52 15.93 -16.19
C ARG A 131 -6.51 14.75 -17.15
N SER A 132 -5.75 13.70 -16.82
CA SER A 132 -5.52 12.55 -17.68
C SER A 132 -6.27 11.30 -17.23
N LEU A 133 -6.62 11.21 -15.95
CA LEU A 133 -7.22 10.03 -15.35
C LEU A 133 -8.61 10.32 -14.79
N VAL A 134 -9.42 9.27 -14.73
CA VAL A 134 -10.74 9.27 -14.07
C VAL A 134 -10.57 8.80 -12.63
N ALA A 135 -11.22 9.48 -11.70
CA ALA A 135 -11.23 9.09 -10.29
C ALA A 135 -12.08 7.83 -10.07
N GLY A 136 -11.63 6.96 -9.16
CA GLY A 136 -12.47 5.89 -8.61
C GLY A 136 -13.55 6.44 -7.68
N THR A 137 -14.51 5.59 -7.34
CA THR A 137 -15.65 5.96 -6.47
C THR A 137 -15.88 4.95 -5.34
N GLU A 138 -15.14 3.83 -5.34
CA GLU A 138 -15.39 2.72 -4.43
C GLU A 138 -14.33 2.59 -3.35
N VAL A 139 -14.78 2.44 -2.12
CA VAL A 139 -13.94 2.06 -0.97
C VAL A 139 -13.81 0.54 -0.99
N VAL A 140 -12.59 0.04 -1.18
CA VAL A 140 -12.29 -1.38 -1.41
C VAL A 140 -11.56 -1.99 -0.23
N VAL A 141 -12.13 -3.07 0.31
CA VAL A 141 -11.49 -3.99 1.26
C VAL A 141 -11.52 -5.41 0.70
N ALA A 142 -10.52 -6.20 1.04
CA ALA A 142 -10.41 -7.61 0.65
C ALA A 142 -10.27 -8.48 1.90
N PRO A 143 -11.27 -9.32 2.23
CA PRO A 143 -11.11 -10.36 3.24
C PRO A 143 -10.10 -11.41 2.75
N THR A 144 -9.09 -11.67 3.58
CA THR A 144 -8.05 -12.67 3.33
C THR A 144 -7.78 -13.48 4.59
N GLU A 145 -7.03 -14.58 4.48
CA GLU A 145 -6.57 -15.31 5.66
C GLU A 145 -5.50 -14.55 6.48
N LEU A 146 -4.95 -13.46 5.92
CA LEU A 146 -4.01 -12.59 6.63
C LEU A 146 -4.71 -11.50 7.46
N GLY A 147 -6.04 -11.37 7.32
CA GLY A 147 -6.87 -10.29 7.82
C GLY A 147 -7.56 -9.53 6.68
N VAL A 148 -8.38 -8.56 7.02
CA VAL A 148 -9.06 -7.71 6.04
C VAL A 148 -8.12 -6.60 5.57
N ILE A 149 -7.75 -6.62 4.27
CA ILE A 149 -6.82 -5.66 3.67
C ILE A 149 -7.61 -4.52 3.03
N GLY A 150 -7.34 -3.28 3.44
CA GLY A 150 -7.86 -2.06 2.83
C GLY A 150 -6.88 -1.47 1.82
N LEU A 151 -7.38 -1.05 0.65
CA LEU A 151 -6.56 -0.51 -0.44
C LEU A 151 -6.70 1.01 -0.53
N SER A 152 -5.56 1.70 -0.68
CA SER A 152 -5.46 3.13 -0.98
C SER A 152 -4.24 3.40 -1.84
N VAL A 153 -4.12 4.60 -2.45
CA VAL A 153 -2.97 4.97 -3.29
C VAL A 153 -2.54 6.41 -3.02
N CYS A 154 -1.33 6.60 -2.53
CA CYS A 154 -0.55 7.84 -2.49
C CYS A 154 -1.32 9.06 -1.96
N TYR A 155 -1.87 9.89 -2.85
CA TYR A 155 -2.56 11.13 -2.49
C TYR A 155 -3.78 10.91 -1.60
N ASP A 156 -4.38 9.71 -1.66
CA ASP A 156 -5.44 9.27 -0.74
C ASP A 156 -5.02 9.45 0.72
N LEU A 157 -3.72 9.32 1.02
CA LEU A 157 -3.17 9.47 2.37
C LEU A 157 -3.54 10.79 3.05
N ARG A 158 -3.88 11.83 2.28
CA ARG A 158 -4.28 13.14 2.80
C ARG A 158 -5.74 13.21 3.27
N PHE A 159 -6.55 12.21 2.94
CA PHE A 159 -8.01 12.23 3.15
C PHE A 159 -8.42 11.19 4.20
N PRO A 160 -8.55 11.59 5.48
CA PRO A 160 -8.87 10.67 6.58
C PRO A 160 -10.21 9.94 6.39
N GLU A 161 -11.12 10.51 5.64
CA GLU A 161 -12.45 9.97 5.37
C GLU A 161 -12.37 8.59 4.70
N LEU A 162 -11.45 8.40 3.73
CA LEU A 162 -11.25 7.12 3.07
C LEU A 162 -10.81 6.05 4.08
N TYR A 163 -9.84 6.37 4.92
CA TYR A 163 -9.29 5.43 5.91
C TYR A 163 -10.32 5.04 6.96
N ARG A 164 -11.13 5.99 7.36
CA ARG A 164 -12.26 5.73 8.25
C ARG A 164 -13.28 4.79 7.60
N ALA A 165 -13.61 5.03 6.34
CA ALA A 165 -14.51 4.18 5.59
C ALA A 165 -13.94 2.75 5.38
N LEU A 166 -12.62 2.61 5.16
CA LEU A 166 -11.97 1.31 5.08
C LEU A 166 -12.13 0.52 6.38
N VAL A 167 -11.88 1.16 7.53
CA VAL A 167 -11.97 0.50 8.84
C VAL A 167 -13.41 0.18 9.21
N GLN A 168 -14.38 1.01 8.84
CA GLN A 168 -15.80 0.70 8.99
C GLN A 168 -16.23 -0.52 8.16
N LYS A 169 -15.53 -0.80 7.04
CA LYS A 169 -15.69 -2.04 6.26
C LYS A 169 -14.84 -3.20 6.82
N GLY A 170 -14.21 -3.03 7.97
CA GLY A 170 -13.49 -4.07 8.70
C GLY A 170 -11.99 -4.15 8.41
N ALA A 171 -11.38 -3.19 7.71
CA ALA A 171 -9.95 -3.23 7.42
C ALA A 171 -9.11 -3.32 8.72
N GLU A 172 -8.17 -4.26 8.74
CA GLU A 172 -7.22 -4.51 9.82
C GLU A 172 -5.78 -4.19 9.40
N ILE A 173 -5.52 -4.30 8.10
CA ILE A 173 -4.27 -3.94 7.44
C ILE A 173 -4.62 -2.98 6.31
N ILE A 174 -4.04 -1.79 6.30
CA ILE A 174 -4.23 -0.83 5.21
C ILE A 174 -2.92 -0.68 4.44
N VAL A 175 -2.99 -0.76 3.12
CA VAL A 175 -1.83 -0.56 2.25
C VAL A 175 -1.97 0.73 1.46
N CYS A 176 -0.86 1.46 1.33
CA CYS A 176 -0.77 2.71 0.59
C CYS A 176 0.50 2.74 -0.29
N PRO A 177 0.44 2.13 -1.48
CA PRO A 177 1.44 2.37 -2.51
C PRO A 177 1.53 3.85 -2.86
N ALA A 178 2.75 4.39 -3.03
CA ALA A 178 2.95 5.81 -3.26
C ALA A 178 4.12 6.13 -4.18
N ALA A 179 4.05 7.31 -4.80
CA ALA A 179 5.12 8.05 -5.46
C ALA A 179 5.22 9.43 -4.78
N TRP A 180 5.60 9.43 -3.49
CA TRP A 180 5.56 10.61 -2.63
C TRP A 180 6.88 11.38 -2.70
N PRO A 181 6.85 12.69 -2.98
CA PRO A 181 8.06 13.47 -3.20
C PRO A 181 8.83 13.74 -1.90
N SER A 182 10.16 13.82 -2.01
CA SER A 182 11.08 14.08 -0.90
C SER A 182 10.83 15.42 -0.20
N THR A 183 10.33 16.42 -0.92
CA THR A 183 9.95 17.73 -0.37
C THR A 183 8.81 17.69 0.64
N ARG A 184 8.17 16.54 0.81
CA ARG A 184 7.04 16.32 1.73
C ARG A 184 7.20 15.04 2.55
N LEU A 185 8.46 14.62 2.82
CA LEU A 185 8.75 13.41 3.60
C LEU A 185 8.14 13.48 5.00
N GLU A 186 8.20 14.63 5.67
CA GLU A 186 7.60 14.82 6.99
C GLU A 186 6.08 14.58 6.99
N HIS A 187 5.39 15.02 5.91
CA HIS A 187 3.96 14.73 5.77
C HIS A 187 3.71 13.24 5.56
N TRP A 188 4.58 12.56 4.81
CA TRP A 188 4.49 11.12 4.59
C TRP A 188 4.56 10.35 5.90
N ILE A 189 5.58 10.63 6.71
CA ILE A 189 5.78 9.98 8.01
C ILE A 189 4.60 10.27 8.94
N ALA A 190 4.24 11.54 9.12
CA ALA A 190 3.18 11.95 10.03
C ALA A 190 1.82 11.34 9.65
N LEU A 191 1.48 11.34 8.35
CA LEU A 191 0.19 10.83 7.89
C LEU A 191 0.11 9.30 7.96
N ASN A 192 1.18 8.56 7.61
CA ASN A 192 1.19 7.09 7.79
C ASN A 192 0.93 6.73 9.25
N THR A 193 1.65 7.37 10.18
CA THR A 193 1.49 7.16 11.61
C THR A 193 0.08 7.54 12.09
N ALA A 194 -0.44 8.69 11.66
CA ALA A 194 -1.79 9.13 12.02
C ALA A 194 -2.87 8.13 11.56
N ARG A 195 -2.76 7.61 10.30
CA ARG A 195 -3.72 6.63 9.78
C ARG A 195 -3.70 5.32 10.56
N ALA A 196 -2.55 4.87 11.03
CA ALA A 196 -2.45 3.70 11.90
C ALA A 196 -3.13 3.95 13.25
N ILE A 197 -2.81 5.07 13.93
CA ILE A 197 -3.33 5.40 15.26
C ILE A 197 -4.84 5.58 15.24
N GLU A 198 -5.35 6.49 14.41
CA GLU A 198 -6.76 6.89 14.41
C GLU A 198 -7.70 5.77 13.96
N ASN A 199 -7.18 4.78 13.22
CA ASN A 199 -7.94 3.65 12.71
C ASN A 199 -7.61 2.34 13.41
N GLN A 200 -6.68 2.35 14.38
CA GLN A 200 -6.27 1.19 15.15
C GLN A 200 -6.02 -0.04 14.26
N CYS A 201 -5.16 0.12 13.25
CA CYS A 201 -4.84 -0.89 12.25
C CYS A 201 -3.34 -0.88 11.90
N TYR A 202 -2.83 -1.96 11.31
CA TYR A 202 -1.54 -1.89 10.64
C TYR A 202 -1.63 -1.00 9.42
N PHE A 203 -0.60 -0.17 9.22
CA PHE A 203 -0.49 0.68 8.04
C PHE A 203 0.82 0.41 7.31
N ILE A 204 0.73 0.06 6.02
CA ILE A 204 1.86 -0.27 5.16
C ILE A 204 1.97 0.79 4.07
N GLY A 205 2.88 1.74 4.25
CA GLY A 205 3.21 2.74 3.26
C GLY A 205 4.40 2.29 2.41
N CYS A 206 4.19 1.98 1.13
CA CYS A 206 5.23 1.57 0.20
C CYS A 206 5.47 2.65 -0.84
N ASN A 207 6.60 3.37 -0.73
CA ASN A 207 6.89 4.53 -1.55
C ASN A 207 7.95 4.26 -2.63
N GLN A 208 7.88 4.98 -3.74
CA GLN A 208 8.96 5.05 -4.71
C GLN A 208 10.20 5.76 -4.15
N VAL A 209 11.34 5.49 -4.76
CA VAL A 209 12.62 6.15 -4.49
C VAL A 209 13.27 6.62 -5.80
N GLY A 210 14.18 7.59 -5.69
CA GLY A 210 14.95 8.10 -6.84
C GLY A 210 14.22 9.18 -7.62
N THR A 211 14.72 9.49 -8.83
CA THR A 211 14.25 10.63 -9.66
C THR A 211 13.79 10.13 -11.03
N PRO A 212 12.70 9.37 -11.12
CA PRO A 212 12.19 8.87 -12.40
C PRO A 212 11.61 10.00 -13.28
N VAL A 213 11.21 11.11 -12.67
CA VAL A 213 10.76 12.32 -13.36
C VAL A 213 11.75 13.44 -13.10
N ALA A 214 12.25 14.09 -14.14
CA ALA A 214 13.36 15.06 -14.07
C ALA A 214 13.21 16.17 -13.01
N THR A 215 11.98 16.48 -12.59
CA THR A 215 11.68 17.56 -11.63
C THR A 215 11.27 17.05 -10.25
N THR A 216 11.19 15.73 -10.04
CA THR A 216 10.66 15.15 -8.80
C THR A 216 11.51 13.99 -8.32
N THR A 217 12.11 14.15 -7.16
CA THR A 217 12.77 13.06 -6.41
C THR A 217 11.76 12.50 -5.42
N PHE A 218 11.54 11.18 -5.49
CA PHE A 218 10.70 10.47 -4.51
C PHE A 218 11.49 10.12 -3.26
N ALA A 219 10.80 10.20 -2.12
CA ALA A 219 11.44 10.22 -0.82
C ALA A 219 12.03 8.87 -0.39
N GLY A 220 11.55 7.75 -0.93
CA GLY A 220 11.68 6.49 -0.22
C GLY A 220 10.90 6.55 1.11
N GLY A 221 11.51 6.12 2.21
CA GLY A 221 10.88 6.16 3.52
C GLY A 221 9.63 5.26 3.61
N SER A 222 9.61 4.15 2.85
CA SER A 222 8.59 3.12 3.03
C SER A 222 8.57 2.65 4.47
N MET A 223 7.39 2.42 5.04
CA MET A 223 7.28 2.11 6.45
C MET A 223 6.09 1.19 6.76
N ILE A 224 6.24 0.42 7.81
CA ILE A 224 5.18 -0.39 8.39
C ILE A 224 4.96 0.12 9.81
N THR A 225 3.73 0.52 10.11
CA THR A 225 3.32 1.10 11.39
C THR A 225 2.27 0.18 12.03
N ASP A 226 2.39 -0.05 13.32
CA ASP A 226 1.46 -0.88 14.06
C ASP A 226 0.18 -0.11 14.50
N PRO A 227 -0.84 -0.80 15.06
CA PRO A 227 -2.09 -0.16 15.51
C PRO A 227 -1.93 0.91 16.61
N TRP A 228 -0.78 0.99 17.26
CA TRP A 228 -0.44 2.00 18.26
C TRP A 228 0.26 3.23 17.66
N GLY A 229 0.66 3.15 16.38
CA GLY A 229 1.44 4.18 15.69
C GLY A 229 2.95 4.02 15.88
N GLU A 230 3.41 2.91 16.44
CA GLU A 230 4.83 2.61 16.47
C GLU A 230 5.33 2.19 15.08
N THR A 231 6.41 2.79 14.63
CA THR A 231 7.08 2.37 13.39
C THR A 231 7.82 1.06 13.64
N VAL A 232 7.26 -0.04 13.11
CA VAL A 232 7.86 -1.38 13.23
C VAL A 232 9.15 -1.47 12.44
N VAL A 233 9.13 -0.94 11.21
CA VAL A 233 10.29 -0.85 10.32
C VAL A 233 10.10 0.29 9.33
N ALA A 234 11.19 0.95 8.96
CA ALA A 234 11.20 1.95 7.90
C ALA A 234 12.46 1.84 7.04
N ALA A 235 12.33 2.14 5.74
CA ALA A 235 13.44 2.27 4.80
C ALA A 235 14.02 3.69 4.82
N GLY A 236 15.25 3.82 4.35
CA GLY A 236 15.86 5.11 4.01
C GLY A 236 15.43 5.61 2.63
N ASN A 237 16.34 6.31 1.96
CA ASN A 237 16.12 6.94 0.65
C ASN A 237 16.77 6.18 -0.52
N ALA A 238 17.13 4.91 -0.32
CA ALA A 238 17.67 4.01 -1.35
C ALA A 238 16.69 2.88 -1.62
N GLU A 239 16.87 2.15 -2.73
CA GLU A 239 16.15 0.92 -3.01
C GLU A 239 16.35 -0.08 -1.86
N ALA A 240 15.26 -0.68 -1.38
CA ALA A 240 15.27 -1.58 -0.24
C ALA A 240 14.04 -2.50 -0.20
N ILE A 241 14.22 -3.65 0.40
CA ILE A 241 13.13 -4.52 0.86
C ILE A 241 13.09 -4.43 2.38
N ILE A 242 11.99 -3.96 2.94
CA ILE A 242 11.76 -3.97 4.39
C ILE A 242 10.66 -4.97 4.73
N THR A 243 10.83 -5.68 5.85
CA THR A 243 9.88 -6.71 6.28
C THR A 243 9.51 -6.54 7.75
N ALA A 244 8.25 -6.88 8.07
CA ALA A 244 7.76 -6.95 9.45
C ALA A 244 6.80 -8.12 9.64
N ALA A 245 6.75 -8.67 10.84
CA ALA A 245 5.69 -9.57 11.25
C ALA A 245 4.47 -8.76 11.69
N LEU A 246 3.31 -9.08 11.14
CA LEU A 246 2.01 -8.50 11.50
C LEU A 246 1.20 -9.56 12.24
N ASP A 247 0.59 -9.19 13.36
CA ASP A 247 -0.35 -10.03 14.08
C ASP A 247 -1.70 -9.32 14.19
N VAL A 248 -2.66 -9.77 13.40
CA VAL A 248 -4.03 -9.20 13.37
C VAL A 248 -4.73 -9.33 14.73
N ALA A 249 -4.34 -10.31 15.57
CA ALA A 249 -4.84 -10.40 16.92
C ALA A 249 -4.50 -9.16 17.77
N VAL A 250 -3.39 -8.47 17.46
CA VAL A 250 -3.02 -7.18 18.09
C VAL A 250 -4.05 -6.10 17.74
N VAL A 251 -4.51 -6.03 16.48
CA VAL A 251 -5.57 -5.10 16.05
C VAL A 251 -6.83 -5.30 16.88
N ASN A 252 -7.29 -6.56 16.96
CA ASN A 252 -8.49 -6.92 17.71
C ASN A 252 -8.35 -6.62 19.21
N LYS A 253 -7.16 -6.88 19.78
CA LYS A 253 -6.86 -6.57 21.17
C LYS A 253 -6.91 -5.06 21.42
N VAL A 254 -6.24 -4.27 20.58
CA VAL A 254 -6.20 -2.79 20.72
C VAL A 254 -7.60 -2.21 20.60
N ARG A 255 -8.39 -2.63 19.62
CA ARG A 255 -9.77 -2.16 19.43
C ARG A 255 -10.71 -2.55 20.58
N LYS A 256 -10.48 -3.71 21.18
CA LYS A 256 -11.27 -4.17 22.35
C LYS A 256 -10.90 -3.43 23.64
N GLU A 257 -9.60 -3.20 23.85
CA GLU A 257 -9.08 -2.53 25.05
C GLU A 257 -9.33 -1.02 25.01
N TYR A 258 -9.20 -0.42 23.81
CA TYR A 258 -9.38 1.01 23.59
C TYR A 258 -10.43 1.21 22.48
N ALA A 259 -11.67 1.28 22.88
CA ALA A 259 -12.83 1.27 21.97
C ALA A 259 -13.03 2.59 21.20
N PHE A 260 -11.93 3.28 20.79
CA PHE A 260 -12.00 4.61 20.16
C PHE A 260 -12.88 4.65 18.90
N LEU A 261 -12.88 3.54 18.12
CA LEU A 261 -13.72 3.45 16.93
C LEU A 261 -15.22 3.37 17.25
N SER A 262 -15.59 2.84 18.43
CA SER A 262 -16.99 2.80 18.87
C SER A 262 -17.48 4.11 19.46
N ASP A 263 -16.56 5.02 19.82
CA ASP A 263 -16.88 6.33 20.38
C ASP A 263 -17.14 7.39 19.28
N MET A 264 -17.08 7.00 18.00
CA MET A 264 -17.37 7.88 16.88
C MET A 264 -18.84 8.31 16.87
N VAL A 265 -19.10 9.62 16.81
CA VAL A 265 -20.45 10.20 16.81
C VAL A 265 -20.83 10.79 15.46
N LEU A 266 -19.84 11.26 14.69
CA LEU A 266 -20.06 11.92 13.41
C LEU A 266 -19.68 10.95 12.28
N LEU A 267 -20.65 10.14 11.84
CA LEU A 267 -20.56 9.41 10.54
C LEU A 267 -21.95 8.96 10.09
#